data_6b3c4c375841da3a030c8c7404f319b9
#
_entry.id   6b3c4c375841da3a030c8c7404f319b9
#
_cell.length_a   1.000
_cell.length_b   1.000
_cell.length_c   1.000
_cell.angle_alpha   90.00
_cell.angle_beta   90.00
_cell.angle_gamma   90.00
#
_symmetry.space_group_name_H-M   'P 1'
#
loop_
_entity.id
_entity.type
_entity.pdbx_description
1 polymer ?
#
loop_
_entity_poly.entity_id
_entity_poly.type
_entity_poly.pdbx_seq_one_letter_code
_entity_poly.pdbx_strand_id
1 'polypeptide(L)'
;IRKIILNAPRGVIYDRNKIPLVDNKPLYNIELIPKDIEKDFNYSLFKKVTGIDSSYIDSIINKNRYLGSSFKPKIIKRYIDFEMKSILEEYKLDLNGIYFSALPARTYTSNCNLTHVLGYLRQIDQEDFNTALYKSDDIIGYSGIEKYYEQDLRGEYGVDYYLVNSLGIVKNKYEKGNLSFKPK
;
A
#
# COMPACT_ATOMS: atom_id res chain seq x y z
N ILE A 1 -9.76 13.73 15.04
CA ILE A 1 -8.42 13.62 14.40
C ILE A 1 -8.19 12.16 14.05
N ARG A 2 -7.72 11.88 12.85
CA ARG A 2 -7.33 10.53 12.42
C ARG A 2 -5.82 10.48 12.22
N LYS A 3 -5.16 9.55 12.91
CA LYS A 3 -3.74 9.23 12.74
C LYS A 3 -3.60 8.24 11.57
N ILE A 4 -2.82 8.60 10.56
CA ILE A 4 -2.44 7.72 9.46
C ILE A 4 -0.94 7.45 9.60
N ILE A 5 -0.57 6.18 9.66
CA ILE A 5 0.82 5.77 9.74
C ILE A 5 1.33 5.55 8.33
N LEU A 6 2.46 6.19 8.01
CA LEU A 6 3.15 6.08 6.74
C LEU A 6 4.26 5.04 6.87
N ASN A 7 4.24 4.03 6.02
CA ASN A 7 5.30 3.04 6.01
C ASN A 7 6.58 3.64 5.44
N ALA A 8 7.71 3.32 6.06
CA ALA A 8 9.02 3.66 5.52
C ALA A 8 9.36 2.75 4.34
N PRO A 9 10.02 3.26 3.30
CA PRO A 9 10.69 2.39 2.35
C PRO A 9 11.83 1.66 3.07
N ARG A 10 12.01 0.38 2.75
CA ARG A 10 13.09 -0.42 3.33
C ARG A 10 14.43 0.02 2.74
N GLY A 11 15.51 -0.01 3.51
CA GLY A 11 16.85 0.39 3.08
C GLY A 11 17.32 -0.39 1.84
N VAL A 12 18.06 0.27 0.94
CA VAL A 12 18.62 -0.33 -0.28
C VAL A 12 19.92 -1.06 0.09
N ILE A 13 20.14 -2.24 -0.48
CA ILE A 13 21.36 -3.01 -0.32
C ILE A 13 22.22 -2.83 -1.57
N TYR A 14 23.44 -2.38 -1.41
CA TYR A 14 24.38 -2.11 -2.49
C TYR A 14 25.55 -3.10 -2.49
N ASP A 15 26.16 -3.28 -3.65
CA ASP A 15 27.46 -3.91 -3.75
C ASP A 15 28.60 -2.92 -3.40
N ARG A 16 29.89 -3.39 -3.48
CA ARG A 16 31.08 -2.56 -3.27
C ARG A 16 31.21 -1.38 -4.25
N ASN A 17 30.58 -1.49 -5.42
CA ASN A 17 30.60 -0.50 -6.49
C ASN A 17 29.40 0.45 -6.42
N LYS A 18 28.58 0.37 -5.36
CA LYS A 18 27.33 1.11 -5.17
C LYS A 18 26.25 0.77 -6.20
N ILE A 19 26.30 -0.43 -6.77
CA ILE A 19 25.23 -0.96 -7.63
C ILE A 19 24.16 -1.58 -6.72
N PRO A 20 22.88 -1.21 -6.87
CA PRO A 20 21.83 -1.75 -6.02
C PRO A 20 21.62 -3.24 -6.32
N LEU A 21 21.76 -4.08 -5.30
CA LEU A 21 21.44 -5.51 -5.34
C LEU A 21 19.98 -5.76 -4.96
N VAL A 22 19.48 -4.98 -4.00
CA VAL A 22 18.10 -5.04 -3.54
C VAL A 22 17.58 -3.61 -3.38
N ASP A 23 16.45 -3.32 -4.01
CA ASP A 23 15.83 -2.00 -4.03
C ASP A 23 14.31 -2.12 -3.80
N ASN A 24 13.62 -0.99 -3.75
CA ASN A 24 12.18 -0.92 -3.60
C ASN A 24 11.55 -0.36 -4.88
N LYS A 25 10.62 -1.09 -5.47
CA LYS A 25 9.79 -0.57 -6.57
C LYS A 25 8.41 -0.21 -6.03
N PRO A 26 7.84 0.92 -6.44
CA PRO A 26 6.47 1.23 -6.08
C PRO A 26 5.53 0.26 -6.79
N LEU A 27 4.77 -0.49 -6.02
CA LEU A 27 3.56 -1.16 -6.47
C LEU A 27 2.35 -0.43 -5.90
N TYR A 28 1.20 -0.61 -6.52
CA TYR A 28 0.00 0.09 -6.13
C TYR A 28 -1.12 -0.90 -5.80
N ASN A 29 -1.97 -0.51 -4.86
CA ASN A 29 -3.25 -1.18 -4.66
C ASN A 29 -4.34 -0.35 -5.33
N ILE A 30 -5.33 -1.00 -5.88
CA ILE A 30 -6.58 -0.38 -6.26
C ILE A 30 -7.51 -0.41 -5.06
N GLU A 31 -7.94 0.76 -4.64
CA GLU A 31 -8.89 0.96 -3.56
C GLU A 31 -10.20 1.52 -4.10
N LEU A 32 -11.31 1.02 -3.58
CA LEU A 32 -12.64 1.46 -3.93
C LEU A 32 -13.29 2.09 -2.71
N ILE A 33 -13.84 3.29 -2.86
CA ILE A 33 -14.73 3.91 -1.88
C ILE A 33 -16.16 3.74 -2.36
N PRO A 34 -16.96 2.87 -1.72
CA PRO A 34 -18.28 2.49 -2.22
C PRO A 34 -19.24 3.65 -2.43
N LYS A 35 -19.11 4.71 -1.63
CA LYS A 35 -19.98 5.90 -1.73
C LYS A 35 -19.68 6.77 -2.93
N ASP A 36 -18.43 6.79 -3.37
CA ASP A 36 -17.98 7.66 -4.46
C ASP A 36 -18.23 7.02 -5.85
N ILE A 37 -18.74 5.79 -5.89
CA ILE A 37 -19.14 5.15 -7.14
C ILE A 37 -20.47 5.74 -7.60
N GLU A 38 -20.43 6.39 -8.75
CA GLU A 38 -21.58 6.98 -9.41
C GLU A 38 -22.28 5.96 -10.36
N LYS A 39 -23.47 6.32 -10.84
CA LYS A 39 -24.27 5.44 -11.70
C LYS A 39 -23.67 5.23 -13.09
N ASP A 40 -22.83 6.15 -13.51
CA ASP A 40 -22.12 6.16 -14.79
C ASP A 40 -20.75 5.45 -14.75
N PHE A 41 -20.41 4.80 -13.62
CA PHE A 41 -19.18 4.03 -13.49
C PHE A 41 -19.06 2.98 -14.60
N ASN A 42 -17.97 3.05 -15.36
CA ASN A 42 -17.75 2.18 -16.51
C ASN A 42 -17.18 0.80 -16.12
N TYR A 43 -18.09 -0.10 -15.70
CA TYR A 43 -17.74 -1.49 -15.33
C TYR A 43 -17.04 -2.26 -16.45
N SER A 44 -17.45 -2.03 -17.71
CA SER A 44 -16.88 -2.72 -18.87
C SER A 44 -15.40 -2.36 -19.07
N LEU A 45 -15.09 -1.07 -19.01
CA LEU A 45 -13.71 -0.57 -19.08
C LEU A 45 -12.87 -1.08 -17.91
N PHE A 46 -13.42 -1.00 -16.68
CA PHE A 46 -12.73 -1.45 -15.49
C PHE A 46 -12.39 -2.95 -15.57
N LYS A 47 -13.35 -3.78 -15.99
CA LYS A 47 -13.12 -5.22 -16.21
C LYS A 47 -12.06 -5.48 -17.28
N LYS A 48 -12.09 -4.74 -18.39
CA LYS A 48 -11.11 -4.89 -19.48
C LYS A 48 -9.67 -4.64 -19.00
N VAL A 49 -9.45 -3.65 -18.13
CA VAL A 49 -8.12 -3.27 -17.65
C VAL A 49 -7.67 -4.14 -16.47
N THR A 50 -8.57 -4.41 -15.52
CA THR A 50 -8.20 -5.07 -14.25
C THR A 50 -8.47 -6.56 -14.21
N GLY A 51 -9.36 -7.06 -15.09
CA GLY A 51 -9.87 -8.43 -15.05
C GLY A 51 -10.93 -8.69 -13.96
N ILE A 52 -11.39 -7.65 -13.24
CA ILE A 52 -12.33 -7.78 -12.14
C ILE A 52 -13.76 -7.66 -12.66
N ASP A 53 -14.62 -8.61 -12.29
CA ASP A 53 -16.03 -8.59 -12.67
C ASP A 53 -16.84 -7.56 -11.89
N SER A 54 -17.89 -7.01 -12.53
CA SER A 54 -18.84 -6.09 -11.90
C SER A 54 -19.52 -6.69 -10.66
N SER A 55 -19.84 -7.99 -10.70
CA SER A 55 -20.45 -8.71 -9.58
C SER A 55 -19.61 -8.65 -8.30
N TYR A 56 -18.29 -8.68 -8.42
CA TYR A 56 -17.39 -8.53 -7.28
C TYR A 56 -17.44 -7.12 -6.70
N ILE A 57 -17.43 -6.09 -7.56
CA ILE A 57 -17.55 -4.68 -7.13
C ILE A 57 -18.91 -4.46 -6.44
N ASP A 58 -19.99 -4.93 -7.03
CA ASP A 58 -21.34 -4.83 -6.47
C ASP A 58 -21.45 -5.52 -5.12
N SER A 59 -20.81 -6.68 -4.95
CA SER A 59 -20.76 -7.38 -3.66
C SER A 59 -20.09 -6.56 -2.57
N ILE A 60 -18.99 -5.87 -2.90
CA ILE A 60 -18.28 -4.96 -1.98
C ILE A 60 -19.17 -3.77 -1.64
N ILE A 61 -19.79 -3.14 -2.62
CA ILE A 61 -20.66 -1.98 -2.43
C ILE A 61 -21.82 -2.35 -1.50
N ASN A 62 -22.52 -3.43 -1.79
CA ASN A 62 -23.68 -3.87 -1.02
C ASN A 62 -23.29 -4.24 0.41
N LYS A 63 -22.24 -5.06 0.59
CA LYS A 63 -21.74 -5.43 1.93
C LYS A 63 -21.40 -4.22 2.79
N ASN A 64 -20.74 -3.21 2.21
CA ASN A 64 -20.33 -2.02 2.94
C ASN A 64 -21.50 -1.06 3.22
N ARG A 65 -22.53 -1.06 2.38
CA ARG A 65 -23.77 -0.31 2.62
C ARG A 65 -24.46 -0.82 3.89
N TYR A 66 -24.58 -2.15 4.04
CA TYR A 66 -25.17 -2.76 5.25
C TYR A 66 -24.34 -2.50 6.52
N LEU A 67 -23.00 -2.50 6.39
CA LEU A 67 -22.09 -2.30 7.55
C LEU A 67 -21.86 -0.83 7.91
N GLY A 68 -22.50 0.13 7.24
CA GLY A 68 -22.29 1.57 7.47
C GLY A 68 -20.87 2.07 7.17
N SER A 69 -20.09 1.29 6.42
CA SER A 69 -18.67 1.57 6.12
C SER A 69 -18.44 2.07 4.68
N SER A 70 -19.47 2.64 4.06
CA SER A 70 -19.43 3.08 2.65
C SER A 70 -18.37 4.14 2.33
N PHE A 71 -17.89 4.87 3.33
CA PHE A 71 -16.85 5.90 3.19
C PHE A 71 -15.43 5.38 3.39
N LYS A 72 -15.26 4.13 3.78
CA LYS A 72 -13.93 3.56 4.00
C LYS A 72 -13.39 2.96 2.70
N PRO A 73 -12.14 3.27 2.31
CA PRO A 73 -11.53 2.63 1.17
C PRO A 73 -11.40 1.11 1.41
N LYS A 74 -11.66 0.34 0.37
CA LYS A 74 -11.53 -1.12 0.34
C LYS A 74 -10.59 -1.52 -0.78
N ILE A 75 -9.57 -2.27 -0.44
CA ILE A 75 -8.64 -2.80 -1.43
C ILE A 75 -9.36 -3.86 -2.24
N ILE A 76 -9.42 -3.66 -3.55
CA ILE A 76 -10.04 -4.58 -4.52
C ILE A 76 -9.01 -5.35 -5.35
N LYS A 77 -7.83 -4.77 -5.57
CA LYS A 77 -6.70 -5.45 -6.19
C LYS A 77 -5.39 -4.94 -5.59
N ARG A 78 -4.49 -5.87 -5.29
CA ARG A 78 -3.16 -5.57 -4.73
C ARG A 78 -2.09 -5.71 -5.80
N TYR A 79 -0.99 -4.99 -5.58
CA TYR A 79 0.26 -5.16 -6.33
C TYR A 79 0.12 -4.96 -7.84
N ILE A 80 -0.60 -3.92 -8.26
CA ILE A 80 -0.60 -3.50 -9.66
C ILE A 80 0.67 -2.71 -9.96
N ASP A 81 1.13 -2.83 -11.19
CA ASP A 81 2.26 -2.07 -11.70
C ASP A 81 1.88 -0.63 -12.06
N PHE A 82 2.89 0.15 -12.42
CA PHE A 82 2.70 1.55 -12.80
C PHE A 82 1.92 1.68 -14.13
N GLU A 83 2.06 0.73 -15.04
CA GLU A 83 1.39 0.74 -16.35
C GLU A 83 -0.13 0.63 -16.18
N MET A 84 -0.60 -0.38 -15.44
CA MET A 84 -2.03 -0.55 -15.15
C MET A 84 -2.60 0.65 -14.40
N LYS A 85 -1.84 1.19 -13.41
CA LYS A 85 -2.25 2.40 -12.67
C LYS A 85 -2.42 3.57 -13.63
N SER A 86 -1.47 3.81 -14.54
CA SER A 86 -1.51 4.92 -15.49
C SER A 86 -2.71 4.85 -16.41
N ILE A 87 -3.02 3.66 -16.94
CA ILE A 87 -4.22 3.43 -17.75
C ILE A 87 -5.50 3.78 -16.96
N LEU A 88 -5.60 3.32 -15.72
CA LEU A 88 -6.79 3.60 -14.89
C LEU A 88 -6.90 5.09 -14.52
N GLU A 89 -5.78 5.78 -14.32
CA GLU A 89 -5.77 7.23 -14.06
C GLU A 89 -6.19 8.06 -15.28
N GLU A 90 -5.86 7.61 -16.50
CA GLU A 90 -6.30 8.26 -17.73
C GLU A 90 -7.84 8.26 -17.84
N TYR A 91 -8.47 7.18 -17.41
CA TYR A 91 -9.94 7.04 -17.42
C TYR A 91 -10.60 7.40 -16.08
N LYS A 92 -9.97 8.24 -15.27
CA LYS A 92 -10.44 8.56 -13.91
C LYS A 92 -11.84 9.14 -13.87
N LEU A 93 -12.25 9.87 -14.90
CA LEU A 93 -13.60 10.46 -14.99
C LEU A 93 -14.68 9.38 -15.17
N ASP A 94 -14.36 8.31 -15.88
CA ASP A 94 -15.28 7.17 -16.11
C ASP A 94 -15.24 6.15 -14.96
N LEU A 95 -14.25 6.25 -14.06
CA LEU A 95 -13.95 5.34 -12.97
C LEU A 95 -14.01 6.04 -11.61
N ASN A 96 -15.06 6.81 -11.38
CA ASN A 96 -15.27 7.50 -10.11
C ASN A 96 -15.29 6.52 -8.93
N GLY A 97 -14.69 6.91 -7.80
CA GLY A 97 -14.63 6.07 -6.60
C GLY A 97 -13.45 5.09 -6.56
N ILE A 98 -12.59 5.09 -7.59
CA ILE A 98 -11.33 4.34 -7.59
C ILE A 98 -10.18 5.23 -7.15
N TYR A 99 -9.38 4.73 -6.23
CA TYR A 99 -8.20 5.38 -5.66
C TYR A 99 -7.01 4.42 -5.67
N PHE A 100 -5.82 4.97 -5.52
CA PHE A 100 -4.59 4.18 -5.50
C PHE A 100 -3.80 4.48 -4.22
N SER A 101 -3.33 3.42 -3.56
CA SER A 101 -2.32 3.53 -2.50
C SER A 101 -1.01 2.89 -2.96
N ALA A 102 0.10 3.61 -2.76
CA ALA A 102 1.42 3.10 -3.10
C ALA A 102 1.97 2.24 -1.97
N LEU A 103 2.58 1.12 -2.34
CA LEU A 103 3.31 0.23 -1.44
C LEU A 103 4.72 -0.01 -1.99
N PRO A 104 5.77 0.15 -1.18
CA PRO A 104 7.11 -0.25 -1.58
C PRO A 104 7.19 -1.78 -1.64
N ALA A 105 7.43 -2.32 -2.82
CA ALA A 105 7.69 -3.74 -3.00
C ALA A 105 9.19 -4.00 -3.15
N ARG A 106 9.69 -4.98 -2.44
CA ARG A 106 11.10 -5.38 -2.49
C ARG A 106 11.43 -6.02 -3.83
N THR A 107 12.48 -5.54 -4.46
CA THR A 107 12.95 -6.03 -5.75
C THR A 107 14.41 -6.40 -5.67
N TYR A 108 14.73 -7.61 -6.09
CA TYR A 108 16.10 -8.13 -6.17
C TYR A 108 16.58 -7.93 -7.62
N THR A 109 17.52 -6.99 -7.79
CA THR A 109 17.95 -6.51 -9.12
C THR A 109 19.19 -7.23 -9.64
N SER A 110 19.85 -8.06 -8.82
CA SER A 110 21.06 -8.75 -9.21
C SER A 110 20.75 -9.89 -10.20
N ASN A 111 21.51 -9.97 -11.28
CA ASN A 111 21.50 -11.09 -12.21
C ASN A 111 22.10 -12.37 -11.63
N CYS A 112 22.62 -12.32 -10.42
CA CYS A 112 23.20 -13.46 -9.70
C CYS A 112 22.17 -14.01 -8.71
N ASN A 113 22.08 -15.34 -8.60
CA ASN A 113 21.25 -16.00 -7.60
C ASN A 113 21.86 -15.87 -6.21
N LEU A 114 21.79 -14.65 -5.63
CA LEU A 114 22.31 -14.35 -4.30
C LEU A 114 21.27 -14.58 -3.19
N THR A 115 20.21 -15.32 -3.46
CA THR A 115 19.06 -15.49 -2.55
C THR A 115 19.48 -16.03 -1.18
N HIS A 116 20.48 -16.92 -1.12
CA HIS A 116 20.97 -17.45 0.14
C HIS A 116 21.75 -16.41 0.98
N VAL A 117 22.42 -15.46 0.33
CA VAL A 117 23.18 -14.39 1.00
C VAL A 117 22.25 -13.24 1.35
N LEU A 118 21.51 -12.71 0.38
CA LEU A 118 20.59 -11.59 0.56
C LEU A 118 19.43 -11.96 1.47
N GLY A 119 18.93 -13.18 1.34
CA GLY A 119 17.76 -13.64 2.06
C GLY A 119 16.46 -13.20 1.39
N TYR A 120 15.37 -13.29 2.14
CA TYR A 120 14.04 -12.90 1.68
C TYR A 120 13.19 -12.35 2.85
N LEU A 121 12.12 -11.68 2.49
CA LEU A 121 11.16 -11.12 3.41
C LEU A 121 9.97 -12.05 3.57
N ARG A 122 9.35 -12.06 4.75
CA ARG A 122 8.04 -12.67 4.98
C ARG A 122 7.13 -11.74 5.78
N GLN A 123 5.84 -11.99 5.72
CA GLN A 123 4.90 -11.35 6.62
C GLN A 123 5.16 -11.83 8.04
N ILE A 124 5.04 -10.94 9.01
CA ILE A 124 5.26 -11.25 10.43
C ILE A 124 4.21 -12.24 10.93
N ASP A 125 4.63 -13.27 11.64
CA ASP A 125 3.77 -14.21 12.30
C ASP A 125 3.54 -13.80 13.77
N GLN A 126 2.51 -14.37 14.40
CA GLN A 126 2.19 -14.07 15.80
C GLN A 126 3.34 -14.39 16.77
N GLU A 127 4.17 -15.38 16.44
CA GLU A 127 5.32 -15.79 17.26
C GLU A 127 6.48 -14.79 17.20
N ASP A 128 6.65 -14.11 16.08
CA ASP A 128 7.67 -13.08 15.87
C ASP A 128 7.21 -11.67 16.30
N PHE A 129 5.97 -11.56 16.75
CA PHE A 129 5.31 -10.29 16.96
C PHE A 129 5.79 -9.58 18.24
N ASN A 130 6.76 -8.68 18.06
CA ASN A 130 7.08 -7.69 19.09
C ASN A 130 6.21 -6.45 18.88
N THR A 131 5.12 -6.35 19.65
CA THR A 131 4.10 -5.31 19.55
C THR A 131 4.63 -3.87 19.64
N ALA A 132 5.81 -3.67 20.21
CA ALA A 132 6.41 -2.35 20.34
C ALA A 132 7.02 -1.85 19.01
N LEU A 133 7.41 -2.76 18.10
CA LEU A 133 8.18 -2.45 16.91
C LEU A 133 7.44 -2.71 15.60
N TYR A 134 6.48 -3.62 15.58
CA TYR A 134 5.83 -4.11 14.37
C TYR A 134 4.30 -4.11 14.48
N LYS A 135 3.64 -4.04 13.34
CA LYS A 135 2.19 -4.25 13.19
C LYS A 135 1.96 -5.63 12.58
N SER A 136 0.73 -6.14 12.73
CA SER A 136 0.33 -7.46 12.25
C SER A 136 0.49 -7.70 10.74
N ASP A 137 0.57 -6.63 9.94
CA ASP A 137 0.70 -6.72 8.49
C ASP A 137 2.11 -6.35 7.98
N ASP A 138 3.06 -6.16 8.88
CA ASP A 138 4.42 -5.78 8.52
C ASP A 138 5.18 -6.96 7.90
N ILE A 139 6.19 -6.60 7.13
CA ILE A 139 7.10 -7.52 6.45
C ILE A 139 8.46 -7.44 7.13
N ILE A 140 9.02 -8.57 7.52
CA ILE A 140 10.32 -8.68 8.19
C ILE A 140 11.32 -9.48 7.36
N GLY A 141 12.61 -9.24 7.58
CA GLY A 141 13.69 -10.08 7.06
C GLY A 141 13.69 -11.45 7.71
N TYR A 142 13.45 -12.51 6.93
CA TYR A 142 13.39 -13.87 7.45
C TYR A 142 14.74 -14.57 7.45
N SER A 143 15.57 -14.31 6.46
CA SER A 143 16.89 -14.95 6.30
C SER A 143 17.95 -13.99 5.73
N GLY A 144 19.20 -14.40 5.74
CA GLY A 144 20.34 -13.71 5.12
C GLY A 144 20.59 -12.30 5.66
N ILE A 145 21.09 -11.43 4.79
CA ILE A 145 21.37 -10.02 5.08
C ILE A 145 20.12 -9.28 5.51
N GLU A 146 18.98 -9.56 4.88
CA GLU A 146 17.69 -8.96 5.22
C GLU A 146 17.31 -9.19 6.70
N LYS A 147 17.59 -10.38 7.25
CA LYS A 147 17.34 -10.69 8.66
C LYS A 147 18.39 -10.07 9.56
N TYR A 148 19.68 -10.18 9.20
CA TYR A 148 20.75 -9.73 10.04
C TYR A 148 20.75 -8.21 10.28
N TYR A 149 20.43 -7.44 9.21
CA TYR A 149 20.34 -5.98 9.27
C TYR A 149 18.89 -5.47 9.33
N GLU A 150 17.98 -6.27 9.86
CA GLU A 150 16.54 -5.91 9.95
C GLU A 150 16.32 -4.55 10.59
N GLN A 151 17.02 -4.25 11.69
CA GLN A 151 16.86 -3.00 12.45
C GLN A 151 17.28 -1.77 11.64
N ASP A 152 18.32 -1.91 10.81
CA ASP A 152 18.81 -0.82 9.96
C ASP A 152 17.99 -0.67 8.69
N LEU A 153 17.54 -1.81 8.12
CA LEU A 153 16.86 -1.83 6.84
C LEU A 153 15.37 -1.45 6.91
N ARG A 154 14.67 -1.75 8.01
CA ARG A 154 13.22 -1.55 8.09
C ARG A 154 12.76 -0.09 8.07
N GLY A 155 13.65 0.84 8.45
CA GLY A 155 13.32 2.26 8.61
C GLY A 155 12.38 2.55 9.79
N GLU A 156 11.97 3.79 9.90
CA GLU A 156 11.06 4.28 10.93
C GLU A 156 9.76 4.79 10.32
N TYR A 157 8.62 4.43 10.91
CA TYR A 157 7.31 4.87 10.42
C TYR A 157 7.16 6.39 10.51
N GLY A 158 6.59 6.97 9.47
CA GLY A 158 6.07 8.32 9.52
C GLY A 158 4.64 8.36 10.09
N VAL A 159 4.20 9.56 10.42
CA VAL A 159 2.83 9.78 10.91
C VAL A 159 2.26 11.04 10.30
N ASP A 160 1.07 10.92 9.75
CA ASP A 160 0.25 12.05 9.33
C ASP A 160 -1.03 12.13 10.18
N TYR A 161 -1.42 13.34 10.55
CA TYR A 161 -2.66 13.62 11.27
C TYR A 161 -3.63 14.37 10.37
N TYR A 162 -4.86 13.87 10.30
CA TYR A 162 -5.93 14.44 9.48
C TYR A 162 -7.15 14.81 10.32
N LEU A 163 -7.78 15.92 9.99
CA LEU A 163 -9.11 16.25 10.46
C LEU A 163 -10.14 15.44 9.69
N VAL A 164 -10.97 14.74 10.41
CA VAL A 164 -12.10 13.98 9.84
C VAL A 164 -13.41 14.49 10.39
N ASN A 165 -14.47 14.46 9.57
CA ASN A 165 -15.83 14.73 10.03
C ASN A 165 -16.41 13.55 10.82
N SER A 166 -17.67 13.68 11.29
CA SER A 166 -18.39 12.61 12.02
C SER A 166 -18.56 11.32 11.19
N LEU A 167 -18.47 11.39 9.87
CA LEU A 167 -18.55 10.25 8.94
C LEU A 167 -17.18 9.64 8.65
N GLY A 168 -16.08 10.17 9.22
CA GLY A 168 -14.73 9.68 8.98
C GLY A 168 -14.08 10.18 7.69
N ILE A 169 -14.72 11.10 6.97
CA ILE A 169 -14.18 11.68 5.73
C ILE A 169 -13.06 12.67 6.09
N VAL A 170 -11.93 12.52 5.44
CA VAL A 170 -10.78 13.42 5.59
C VAL A 170 -11.11 14.79 4.99
N LYS A 171 -10.96 15.85 5.78
CA LYS A 171 -11.13 17.23 5.31
C LYS A 171 -9.78 17.88 4.98
N ASN A 172 -8.90 17.96 5.97
CA ASN A 172 -7.60 18.62 5.84
C ASN A 172 -6.56 17.96 6.74
N LYS A 173 -5.27 18.25 6.51
CA LYS A 173 -4.21 17.90 7.47
C LYS A 173 -4.41 18.71 8.75
N TYR A 174 -4.27 18.05 9.89
CA TYR A 174 -4.34 18.70 11.20
C TYR A 174 -3.16 19.68 11.37
N GLU A 175 -3.42 20.86 11.90
CA GLU A 175 -2.44 21.93 12.13
C GLU A 175 -1.52 22.19 10.92
N LYS A 176 -2.06 22.14 9.71
CA LYS A 176 -1.32 22.31 8.44
C LYS A 176 -0.13 21.32 8.29
N GLY A 177 -0.14 20.21 9.03
CA GLY A 177 0.88 19.18 8.98
C GLY A 177 2.06 19.38 9.95
N ASN A 178 2.02 20.36 10.85
CA ASN A 178 3.11 20.65 11.80
C ASN A 178 3.45 19.48 12.74
N LEU A 179 2.46 18.63 13.08
CA LEU A 179 2.66 17.43 13.88
C LEU A 179 2.97 16.17 13.06
N SER A 180 2.97 16.31 11.74
CA SER A 180 3.28 15.20 10.83
C SER A 180 4.80 15.06 10.69
N PHE A 181 5.28 13.81 10.68
CA PHE A 181 6.68 13.52 10.36
C PHE A 181 6.77 12.42 9.32
N LYS A 182 7.72 12.62 8.39
CA LYS A 182 7.96 11.69 7.30
C LYS A 182 8.63 10.43 7.82
N PRO A 183 8.40 9.28 7.19
CA PRO A 183 9.17 8.06 7.47
C PRO A 183 10.65 8.27 7.13
N LYS A 184 11.52 7.61 7.89
CA LYS A 184 12.97 7.64 7.71
C LYS A 184 13.50 6.27 7.35
#